data_6fbe13ba81b437e0e202ba07a76cf81a
#
_entry.id   6fbe13ba81b437e0e202ba07a76cf81a
#
_cell.length_a   1.000
_cell.length_b   1.000
_cell.length_c   1.000
_cell.angle_alpha   90.00
_cell.angle_beta   90.00
_cell.angle_gamma   90.00
#
_symmetry.space_group_name_H-M   'P 1'
#
loop_
_entity.id
_entity.type
_entity.pdbx_description
1 polymer ?
#
loop_
_entity_poly.entity_id
_entity_poly.type
_entity_poly.pdbx_seq_one_letter_code
_entity_poly.pdbx_strand_id
1 'polypeptide(L)'
;MKEERKRILKMVEDGKLTVDEALTLLEQLEQTNQTMEQKQEDLIKELSAEVKFEEAKKGEPYSSKHQSAKEKIIDFVDSAFKKVKDLDLDFNFGKNVEISHIFQHADAYLKDLDIDVANGTVKVIPWEQSDVRVECKAKVYRVDNQDEARRNFLKDVIFAIEGQRLRFSTQQKWMKLEAVIYIPKSEYENVKIRMFNGPIESQNLSVENFKAKTANGKITVSDLNSRNVEAETANGQITIQKSRIDHVEAETLNGSILAEGDFKKVELQSFNGNVTCRAENERCEWIEAKAATGSIDLFVPDFAAVSGELRTNLGFSS
;
A
#
# COMPACT_ATOMS: atom_id res chain seq x y z
N MET A 1 -4.92 4.79 -23.31
CA MET A 1 -4.44 4.70 -24.72
C MET A 1 -5.38 3.97 -25.67
N LYS A 2 -5.63 2.65 -25.56
CA LYS A 2 -6.54 1.92 -26.48
C LYS A 2 -7.97 2.47 -26.50
N GLU A 3 -8.51 2.89 -25.39
CA GLU A 3 -9.87 3.44 -25.27
C GLU A 3 -9.99 4.83 -25.89
N GLU A 4 -8.98 5.69 -25.73
CA GLU A 4 -8.97 7.02 -26.37
C GLU A 4 -8.84 6.91 -27.88
N ARG A 5 -7.98 6.00 -28.37
CA ARG A 5 -7.91 5.68 -29.80
C ARG A 5 -9.23 5.14 -30.33
N LYS A 6 -9.88 4.20 -29.63
CA LYS A 6 -11.22 3.70 -30.00
C LYS A 6 -12.26 4.82 -30.03
N ARG A 7 -12.19 5.73 -29.07
CA ARG A 7 -13.12 6.86 -28.96
C ARG A 7 -12.95 7.83 -30.12
N ILE A 8 -11.70 8.13 -30.50
CA ILE A 8 -11.39 8.96 -31.67
C ILE A 8 -11.87 8.27 -32.95
N LEU A 9 -11.60 6.98 -33.15
CA LEU A 9 -12.05 6.22 -34.30
C LEU A 9 -13.58 6.13 -34.38
N LYS A 10 -14.26 5.98 -33.27
CA LYS A 10 -15.73 5.98 -33.21
C LYS A 10 -16.31 7.36 -33.55
N MET A 11 -15.63 8.45 -33.20
CA MET A 11 -16.06 9.80 -33.57
C MET A 11 -15.90 10.04 -35.08
N VAL A 12 -14.93 9.37 -35.73
CA VAL A 12 -14.81 9.38 -37.19
C VAL A 12 -15.95 8.57 -37.82
N GLU A 13 -16.24 7.38 -37.29
CA GLU A 13 -17.34 6.53 -37.76
C GLU A 13 -18.72 7.20 -37.61
N ASP A 14 -18.91 7.95 -36.50
CA ASP A 14 -20.11 8.75 -36.25
C ASP A 14 -20.15 10.07 -37.06
N GLY A 15 -19.17 10.36 -37.93
CA GLY A 15 -19.09 11.57 -38.73
C GLY A 15 -18.85 12.86 -37.94
N LYS A 16 -18.38 12.77 -36.70
CA LYS A 16 -18.11 13.91 -35.83
C LYS A 16 -16.69 14.46 -35.93
N LEU A 17 -15.79 13.69 -36.52
CA LEU A 17 -14.41 14.06 -36.84
C LEU A 17 -14.06 13.62 -38.24
N THR A 18 -13.28 14.41 -38.92
CA THR A 18 -12.65 14.03 -40.22
C THR A 18 -11.48 13.08 -39.93
N VAL A 19 -11.07 12.33 -40.95
CA VAL A 19 -9.92 11.41 -40.86
C VAL A 19 -8.65 12.17 -40.51
N ASP A 20 -8.45 13.37 -41.05
CA ASP A 20 -7.26 14.21 -40.82
C ASP A 20 -7.22 14.76 -39.39
N GLU A 21 -8.36 15.19 -38.86
CA GLU A 21 -8.46 15.61 -37.45
C GLU A 21 -8.20 14.46 -36.48
N ALA A 22 -8.69 13.27 -36.80
CA ALA A 22 -8.44 12.07 -36.02
C ALA A 22 -6.97 11.64 -36.02
N LEU A 23 -6.31 11.72 -37.18
CA LEU A 23 -4.86 11.48 -37.32
C LEU A 23 -4.05 12.45 -36.47
N THR A 24 -4.36 13.74 -36.52
CA THR A 24 -3.69 14.76 -35.71
C THR A 24 -3.87 14.51 -34.19
N LEU A 25 -5.07 14.13 -33.75
CA LEU A 25 -5.34 13.78 -32.36
C LEU A 25 -4.62 12.51 -31.90
N LEU A 26 -4.52 11.50 -32.78
CA LEU A 26 -3.79 10.27 -32.51
C LEU A 26 -2.28 10.51 -32.42
N GLU A 27 -1.71 11.35 -33.26
CA GLU A 27 -0.30 11.75 -33.22
C GLU A 27 0.03 12.57 -31.97
N GLN A 28 -0.84 13.51 -31.57
CA GLN A 28 -0.69 14.25 -30.31
C GLN A 28 -0.75 13.34 -29.07
N LEU A 29 -1.61 12.35 -29.11
CA LEU A 29 -1.74 11.35 -28.04
C LEU A 29 -0.49 10.45 -27.93
N GLU A 30 0.14 10.11 -29.06
CA GLU A 30 1.40 9.39 -29.10
C GLU A 30 2.59 10.24 -28.62
N GLN A 31 2.68 11.49 -29.07
CA GLN A 31 3.74 12.42 -28.63
C GLN A 31 3.65 12.73 -27.13
N THR A 32 2.44 12.91 -26.59
CA THR A 32 2.23 13.17 -25.17
C THR A 32 2.68 11.97 -24.31
N ASN A 33 2.43 10.74 -24.77
CA ASN A 33 2.86 9.53 -24.05
C ASN A 33 4.36 9.28 -24.18
N GLN A 34 4.97 9.47 -25.35
CA GLN A 34 6.42 9.37 -25.50
C GLN A 34 7.16 10.41 -24.66
N THR A 35 6.60 11.63 -24.55
CA THR A 35 7.16 12.69 -23.70
C THR A 35 7.00 12.37 -22.22
N MET A 36 5.93 11.71 -21.79
CA MET A 36 5.74 11.25 -20.41
C MET A 36 6.66 10.07 -20.08
N GLU A 37 6.78 9.08 -20.96
CA GLU A 37 7.69 7.95 -20.77
C GLU A 37 9.15 8.41 -20.76
N GLN A 38 9.56 9.29 -21.67
CA GLN A 38 10.90 9.90 -21.66
C GLN A 38 11.16 10.75 -20.43
N LYS A 39 10.20 11.57 -20.00
CA LYS A 39 10.34 12.32 -18.73
C LYS A 39 10.43 11.41 -17.52
N GLN A 40 9.72 10.29 -17.47
CA GLN A 40 9.85 9.30 -16.41
C GLN A 40 11.19 8.57 -16.48
N GLU A 41 11.68 8.19 -17.65
CA GLU A 41 13.00 7.58 -17.82
C GLU A 41 14.14 8.58 -17.52
N ASP A 42 14.02 9.82 -17.93
CA ASP A 42 15.00 10.87 -17.64
C ASP A 42 15.01 11.22 -16.15
N LEU A 43 13.85 11.29 -15.50
CA LEU A 43 13.76 11.47 -14.05
C LEU A 43 14.36 10.27 -13.27
N ILE A 44 14.15 9.06 -13.77
CA ILE A 44 14.77 7.85 -13.22
C ILE A 44 16.28 7.84 -13.44
N LYS A 45 16.77 8.32 -14.58
CA LYS A 45 18.20 8.44 -14.88
C LYS A 45 18.87 9.55 -14.06
N GLU A 46 18.27 10.73 -13.95
CA GLU A 46 18.77 11.81 -13.09
C GLU A 46 18.85 11.37 -11.62
N LEU A 47 17.80 10.72 -11.11
CA LEU A 47 17.78 10.21 -9.73
C LEU A 47 18.77 9.06 -9.50
N SER A 48 19.09 8.25 -10.52
CA SER A 48 20.12 7.20 -10.42
C SER A 48 21.53 7.71 -10.59
N ALA A 49 21.73 8.87 -11.21
CA ALA A 49 23.04 9.49 -11.38
C ALA A 49 23.50 10.30 -10.15
N GLU A 50 22.57 10.79 -9.34
CA GLU A 50 22.87 11.66 -8.19
C GLU A 50 23.13 10.91 -6.88
N VAL A 51 22.92 9.59 -6.83
CA VAL A 51 23.26 8.76 -5.66
C VAL A 51 24.53 7.96 -5.93
N LYS A 52 25.63 8.65 -6.22
CA LYS A 52 26.97 8.12 -5.98
C LYS A 52 27.38 8.49 -4.56
N PHE A 53 27.15 7.58 -3.63
CA PHE A 53 27.75 7.67 -2.29
C PHE A 53 29.28 7.63 -2.46
N GLU A 54 29.96 8.69 -2.07
CA GLU A 54 31.39 8.64 -1.79
C GLU A 54 31.63 7.64 -0.66
N GLU A 55 32.44 6.64 -0.94
CA GLU A 55 32.93 5.68 0.04
C GLU A 55 33.73 6.40 1.12
N ALA A 56 33.13 6.58 2.29
CA ALA A 56 33.86 6.93 3.50
C ALA A 56 34.45 5.64 4.11
N LYS A 57 35.75 5.68 4.26
CA LYS A 57 36.66 4.61 4.67
C LYS A 57 36.27 3.92 5.97
N LYS A 58 36.31 2.57 5.89
CA LYS A 58 36.65 1.53 6.85
C LYS A 58 36.38 1.72 8.35
N GLY A 59 35.48 0.86 8.83
CA GLY A 59 35.34 0.43 10.21
C GLY A 59 34.24 -0.64 10.34
N GLU A 60 34.66 -1.91 10.17
CA GLU A 60 34.10 -3.20 10.54
C GLU A 60 32.67 -3.65 10.08
N PRO A 61 32.42 -4.95 9.88
CA PRO A 61 31.42 -5.46 8.96
C PRO A 61 30.10 -5.80 9.67
N TYR A 62 29.11 -4.96 9.54
CA TYR A 62 27.71 -5.40 9.66
C TYR A 62 27.15 -5.59 8.25
N SER A 63 27.20 -6.84 7.77
CA SER A 63 26.58 -7.22 6.51
C SER A 63 25.07 -7.34 6.70
N SER A 64 24.34 -6.27 6.45
CA SER A 64 22.95 -6.36 6.04
C SER A 64 22.86 -5.80 4.63
N LYS A 65 22.49 -6.66 3.68
CA LYS A 65 22.13 -6.25 2.32
C LYS A 65 20.89 -5.38 2.42
N HIS A 66 21.05 -4.08 2.59
CA HIS A 66 19.98 -3.12 2.41
C HIS A 66 19.72 -3.00 0.91
N GLN A 67 18.79 -3.81 0.38
CA GLN A 67 18.11 -3.44 -0.85
C GLN A 67 17.47 -2.09 -0.59
N SER A 68 17.68 -1.12 -1.49
CA SER A 68 17.05 0.20 -1.38
C SER A 68 15.54 0.03 -1.23
N ALA A 69 14.93 0.77 -0.32
CA ALA A 69 13.47 0.84 -0.13
C ALA A 69 12.72 0.98 -1.47
N LYS A 70 13.27 1.81 -2.37
CA LYS A 70 12.80 1.99 -3.75
C LYS A 70 12.78 0.67 -4.54
N GLU A 71 13.83 -0.17 -4.44
CA GLU A 71 13.88 -1.47 -5.13
C GLU A 71 12.83 -2.42 -4.58
N LYS A 72 12.62 -2.47 -3.27
CA LYS A 72 11.58 -3.32 -2.64
C LYS A 72 10.18 -2.93 -3.10
N ILE A 73 9.86 -1.61 -3.16
CA ILE A 73 8.56 -1.12 -3.63
C ILE A 73 8.40 -1.36 -5.12
N ILE A 74 9.43 -1.10 -5.93
CA ILE A 74 9.41 -1.36 -7.37
C ILE A 74 9.24 -2.85 -7.64
N ASP A 75 9.97 -3.73 -6.95
CA ASP A 75 9.81 -5.18 -7.07
C ASP A 75 8.42 -5.65 -6.65
N PHE A 76 7.83 -5.05 -5.63
CA PHE A 76 6.44 -5.32 -5.23
C PHE A 76 5.45 -4.86 -6.29
N VAL A 77 5.59 -3.64 -6.79
CA VAL A 77 4.76 -3.08 -7.88
C VAL A 77 4.93 -3.91 -9.15
N ASP A 78 6.17 -4.24 -9.55
CA ASP A 78 6.46 -5.07 -10.71
C ASP A 78 5.94 -6.50 -10.58
N SER A 79 6.05 -7.10 -9.40
CA SER A 79 5.48 -8.44 -9.14
C SER A 79 3.95 -8.40 -9.13
N ALA A 80 3.36 -7.33 -8.63
CA ALA A 80 1.92 -7.07 -8.74
C ALA A 80 1.50 -6.81 -10.20
N PHE A 81 2.28 -6.03 -10.98
CA PHE A 81 2.03 -5.80 -12.41
C PHE A 81 2.27 -7.03 -13.28
N LYS A 82 3.25 -7.88 -12.99
CA LYS A 82 3.48 -9.14 -13.74
C LYS A 82 2.31 -10.09 -13.61
N LYS A 83 1.70 -10.17 -12.42
CA LYS A 83 0.43 -10.89 -12.21
C LYS A 83 -0.77 -10.22 -12.93
N VAL A 84 -0.60 -8.96 -13.39
CA VAL A 84 -1.59 -8.12 -14.08
C VAL A 84 -1.48 -8.21 -15.61
N LYS A 85 -0.30 -8.52 -16.15
CA LYS A 85 -0.05 -8.49 -17.61
C LYS A 85 -0.87 -9.53 -18.41
N ASP A 86 -1.35 -10.57 -17.76
CA ASP A 86 -2.18 -11.60 -18.41
C ASP A 86 -3.68 -11.30 -18.38
N LEU A 87 -4.08 -10.09 -17.97
CA LEU A 87 -5.47 -9.70 -17.87
C LEU A 87 -5.73 -8.46 -18.73
N ASP A 88 -6.61 -8.63 -19.71
CA ASP A 88 -7.22 -7.52 -20.45
C ASP A 88 -7.65 -6.40 -19.50
N LEU A 89 -6.97 -5.26 -19.59
CA LEU A 89 -7.26 -4.05 -18.79
C LEU A 89 -8.52 -3.31 -19.29
N ASP A 90 -9.51 -4.04 -19.77
CA ASP A 90 -10.82 -3.47 -20.02
C ASP A 90 -11.48 -3.18 -18.66
N PHE A 91 -11.12 -2.06 -18.04
CA PHE A 91 -11.89 -1.43 -16.95
C PHE A 91 -13.22 -0.90 -17.49
N ASN A 92 -13.97 -1.74 -18.18
CA ASN A 92 -15.34 -1.44 -18.48
C ASN A 92 -16.11 -1.70 -17.20
N PHE A 93 -16.30 -0.64 -16.38
CA PHE A 93 -17.20 -0.61 -15.25
C PHE A 93 -18.64 -0.72 -15.76
N GLY A 94 -18.92 -1.81 -16.45
CA GLY A 94 -20.24 -2.20 -16.88
C GLY A 94 -21.12 -2.57 -15.69
N LYS A 95 -22.25 -3.16 -16.00
CA LYS A 95 -23.20 -3.69 -15.04
C LYS A 95 -22.49 -4.52 -13.96
N ASN A 96 -22.71 -4.20 -12.71
CA ASN A 96 -22.21 -4.97 -11.57
C ASN A 96 -23.37 -5.47 -10.73
N VAL A 97 -23.15 -6.51 -9.97
CA VAL A 97 -24.08 -7.05 -9.00
C VAL A 97 -23.43 -7.00 -7.62
N GLU A 98 -24.15 -6.41 -6.68
CA GLU A 98 -23.70 -6.35 -5.28
C GLU A 98 -24.16 -7.60 -4.52
N ILE A 99 -23.24 -8.19 -3.78
CA ILE A 99 -23.51 -9.30 -2.89
C ILE A 99 -22.95 -9.04 -1.50
N SER A 100 -23.60 -9.59 -0.50
CA SER A 100 -23.09 -9.65 0.87
C SER A 100 -22.91 -11.10 1.28
N HIS A 101 -21.81 -11.38 1.97
CA HIS A 101 -21.51 -12.71 2.51
C HIS A 101 -20.75 -12.58 3.83
N ILE A 102 -20.96 -13.54 4.72
CA ILE A 102 -20.25 -13.63 6.00
C ILE A 102 -19.60 -14.99 6.07
N PHE A 103 -18.28 -14.98 6.26
CA PHE A 103 -17.53 -16.16 6.68
C PHE A 103 -17.38 -16.11 8.20
N GLN A 104 -17.53 -17.26 8.84
CA GLN A 104 -17.36 -17.37 10.29
C GLN A 104 -16.75 -18.70 10.66
N HIS A 105 -15.86 -18.69 11.65
CA HIS A 105 -15.27 -19.88 12.24
C HIS A 105 -15.26 -19.71 13.77
N ALA A 106 -15.96 -20.60 14.46
CA ALA A 106 -16.07 -20.58 15.89
C ALA A 106 -14.79 -21.04 16.59
N ASP A 107 -14.52 -20.53 17.78
CA ASP A 107 -13.42 -20.96 18.65
C ASP A 107 -12.05 -20.98 17.95
N ALA A 108 -11.73 -19.89 17.26
CA ALA A 108 -10.49 -19.77 16.52
C ALA A 108 -9.33 -19.34 17.42
N TYR A 109 -8.34 -20.20 17.58
CA TYR A 109 -7.07 -19.84 18.21
C TYR A 109 -6.05 -19.50 17.12
N LEU A 110 -5.79 -18.20 16.94
CA LEU A 110 -4.94 -17.71 15.88
C LEU A 110 -3.66 -17.05 16.40
N LYS A 111 -2.56 -17.28 15.72
CA LYS A 111 -1.28 -16.59 15.88
C LYS A 111 -0.89 -15.79 14.65
N ASP A 112 -1.31 -16.25 13.47
CA ASP A 112 -0.97 -15.63 12.20
C ASP A 112 -2.20 -15.22 11.40
N LEU A 113 -2.11 -14.06 10.75
CA LEU A 113 -3.07 -13.60 9.75
C LEU A 113 -2.35 -13.37 8.42
N ASP A 114 -2.84 -13.98 7.33
CA ASP A 114 -2.38 -13.74 5.96
C ASP A 114 -3.57 -13.31 5.10
N ILE A 115 -3.63 -12.01 4.81
CA ILE A 115 -4.73 -11.37 4.10
C ILE A 115 -4.19 -10.82 2.78
N ASP A 116 -4.80 -11.21 1.65
CA ASP A 116 -4.37 -10.82 0.29
C ASP A 116 -5.58 -10.49 -0.58
N VAL A 117 -5.88 -9.20 -0.76
CA VAL A 117 -7.06 -8.73 -1.49
C VAL A 117 -6.65 -7.84 -2.66
N ALA A 118 -7.05 -8.21 -3.88
CA ALA A 118 -6.67 -7.46 -5.07
C ALA A 118 -7.28 -6.06 -5.11
N ASN A 119 -8.58 -5.92 -4.93
CA ASN A 119 -9.28 -4.63 -5.01
C ASN A 119 -10.32 -4.47 -3.90
N GLY A 120 -10.36 -3.29 -3.30
CA GLY A 120 -11.40 -2.98 -2.34
C GLY A 120 -10.90 -2.30 -1.07
N THR A 121 -11.37 -2.74 0.07
CA THR A 121 -10.95 -2.25 1.39
C THR A 121 -10.79 -3.42 2.35
N VAL A 122 -9.75 -3.41 3.13
CA VAL A 122 -9.55 -4.37 4.22
C VAL A 122 -9.48 -3.62 5.53
N LYS A 123 -10.33 -4.04 6.48
CA LYS A 123 -10.31 -3.55 7.85
C LYS A 123 -10.19 -4.72 8.82
N VAL A 124 -9.20 -4.67 9.72
CA VAL A 124 -8.98 -5.70 10.76
C VAL A 124 -9.31 -5.11 12.12
N ILE A 125 -10.20 -5.79 12.85
CA ILE A 125 -10.74 -5.33 14.14
C ILE A 125 -10.72 -6.50 15.15
N PRO A 126 -9.92 -6.43 16.19
CA PRO A 126 -10.06 -7.35 17.33
C PRO A 126 -11.39 -7.12 18.07
N TRP A 127 -12.02 -8.20 18.52
CA TRP A 127 -13.24 -8.17 19.31
C TRP A 127 -13.19 -9.14 20.50
N GLU A 128 -14.17 -9.06 21.38
CA GLU A 128 -14.18 -9.84 22.63
C GLU A 128 -14.70 -11.29 22.45
N GLN A 129 -15.01 -11.72 21.21
CA GLN A 129 -15.47 -13.08 20.93
C GLN A 129 -14.32 -13.99 20.53
N SER A 130 -14.49 -15.31 20.69
CA SER A 130 -13.51 -16.33 20.28
C SER A 130 -13.56 -16.68 18.81
N ASP A 131 -14.55 -16.18 18.07
CA ASP A 131 -14.74 -16.48 16.65
C ASP A 131 -13.92 -15.55 15.75
N VAL A 132 -13.62 -16.04 14.55
CA VAL A 132 -13.26 -15.20 13.41
C VAL A 132 -14.50 -14.97 12.56
N ARG A 133 -14.75 -13.71 12.21
CA ARG A 133 -15.85 -13.33 11.33
C ARG A 133 -15.36 -12.36 10.26
N VAL A 134 -15.63 -12.68 9.00
CA VAL A 134 -15.32 -11.79 7.87
C VAL A 134 -16.62 -11.38 7.19
N GLU A 135 -16.95 -10.10 7.30
CA GLU A 135 -18.08 -9.49 6.62
C GLU A 135 -17.63 -8.93 5.28
N CYS A 136 -18.19 -9.47 4.22
CA CYS A 136 -17.86 -9.15 2.85
C CYS A 136 -19.02 -8.43 2.16
N LYS A 137 -18.74 -7.26 1.57
CA LYS A 137 -19.60 -6.62 0.56
C LYS A 137 -18.82 -6.58 -0.73
N ALA A 138 -19.29 -7.27 -1.75
CA ALA A 138 -18.58 -7.37 -3.02
C ALA A 138 -19.41 -6.83 -4.17
N LYS A 139 -18.77 -5.99 -5.01
CA LYS A 139 -19.28 -5.62 -6.34
C LYS A 139 -18.62 -6.53 -7.35
N VAL A 140 -19.40 -7.41 -7.94
CA VAL A 140 -18.97 -8.38 -8.94
C VAL A 140 -19.34 -7.85 -10.31
N TYR A 141 -18.33 -7.66 -11.17
CA TYR A 141 -18.51 -7.13 -12.52
C TYR A 141 -18.63 -8.28 -13.54
N ARG A 142 -19.21 -8.00 -14.70
CA ARG A 142 -19.35 -8.95 -15.81
C ARG A 142 -20.20 -10.18 -15.45
N VAL A 143 -21.25 -9.97 -14.68
CA VAL A 143 -22.25 -10.97 -14.31
C VAL A 143 -23.64 -10.41 -14.55
N ASP A 144 -24.59 -11.29 -14.90
CA ASP A 144 -25.94 -10.90 -15.27
C ASP A 144 -26.92 -10.93 -14.10
N ASN A 145 -26.68 -11.76 -13.09
CA ASN A 145 -27.57 -11.97 -11.97
C ASN A 145 -26.84 -12.28 -10.66
N GLN A 146 -27.62 -12.24 -9.58
CA GLN A 146 -27.12 -12.40 -8.21
C GLN A 146 -26.58 -13.80 -7.92
N ASP A 147 -27.18 -14.84 -8.52
CA ASP A 147 -26.74 -16.22 -8.31
C ASP A 147 -25.38 -16.50 -8.96
N GLU A 148 -25.16 -15.92 -10.13
CA GLU A 148 -23.87 -15.98 -10.82
C GLU A 148 -22.80 -15.20 -10.06
N ALA A 149 -23.12 -13.99 -9.63
CA ALA A 149 -22.23 -13.17 -8.82
C ALA A 149 -21.80 -13.91 -7.54
N ARG A 150 -22.74 -14.55 -6.86
CA ARG A 150 -22.49 -15.30 -5.64
C ARG A 150 -21.61 -16.54 -5.89
N ARG A 151 -21.89 -17.30 -6.95
CA ARG A 151 -21.06 -18.46 -7.33
C ARG A 151 -19.62 -18.05 -7.63
N ASN A 152 -19.44 -17.00 -8.42
CA ASN A 152 -18.13 -16.48 -8.78
C ASN A 152 -17.37 -15.97 -7.55
N PHE A 153 -18.04 -15.24 -6.68
CA PHE A 153 -17.45 -14.77 -5.42
C PHE A 153 -16.96 -15.94 -4.56
N LEU A 154 -17.82 -16.93 -4.30
CA LEU A 154 -17.49 -18.07 -3.45
C LEU A 154 -16.42 -18.98 -4.05
N LYS A 155 -16.29 -19.02 -5.38
CA LYS A 155 -15.23 -19.75 -6.07
C LYS A 155 -13.85 -19.11 -5.90
N ASP A 156 -13.81 -17.77 -5.85
CA ASP A 156 -12.56 -17.01 -5.95
C ASP A 156 -12.08 -16.44 -4.60
N VAL A 157 -12.93 -16.46 -3.57
CA VAL A 157 -12.54 -16.06 -2.22
C VAL A 157 -12.08 -17.28 -1.43
N ILE A 158 -10.90 -17.21 -0.88
CA ILE A 158 -10.36 -18.20 0.05
C ILE A 158 -10.56 -17.68 1.48
N PHE A 159 -11.27 -18.44 2.29
CA PHE A 159 -11.33 -18.30 3.73
C PHE A 159 -10.96 -19.64 4.34
N ALA A 160 -9.79 -19.73 4.94
CA ALA A 160 -9.30 -20.97 5.52
C ALA A 160 -8.56 -20.70 6.84
N ILE A 161 -8.74 -21.59 7.82
CA ILE A 161 -7.94 -21.62 9.04
C ILE A 161 -7.19 -22.93 9.05
N GLU A 162 -5.87 -22.85 8.94
CA GLU A 162 -4.97 -23.99 8.92
C GLU A 162 -3.99 -23.88 10.09
N GLY A 163 -4.11 -24.78 11.03
CA GLY A 163 -3.41 -24.68 12.30
C GLY A 163 -3.83 -23.40 13.05
N GLN A 164 -2.90 -22.49 13.29
CA GLN A 164 -3.13 -21.22 13.99
C GLN A 164 -3.08 -20.02 13.03
N ARG A 165 -3.26 -20.25 11.74
CA ARG A 165 -3.19 -19.23 10.69
C ARG A 165 -4.53 -19.06 9.99
N LEU A 166 -5.04 -17.83 10.00
CA LEU A 166 -6.13 -17.39 9.12
C LEU A 166 -5.54 -17.01 7.76
N ARG A 167 -6.07 -17.58 6.70
CA ARG A 167 -5.85 -17.13 5.33
C ARG A 167 -7.14 -16.60 4.74
N PHE A 168 -7.13 -15.33 4.35
CA PHE A 168 -8.23 -14.70 3.63
C PHE A 168 -7.69 -14.05 2.37
N SER A 169 -8.14 -14.52 1.19
CA SER A 169 -7.62 -13.95 -0.05
C SER A 169 -8.64 -13.94 -1.20
N THR A 170 -8.52 -12.90 -2.04
CA THR A 170 -9.12 -12.84 -3.37
C THR A 170 -8.19 -12.07 -4.30
N GLN A 171 -7.82 -12.69 -5.41
CA GLN A 171 -6.88 -12.11 -6.37
C GLN A 171 -7.57 -11.61 -7.64
N GLN A 172 -8.90 -11.70 -7.69
CA GLN A 172 -9.67 -11.32 -8.87
C GLN A 172 -9.87 -9.81 -8.97
N LYS A 173 -9.49 -9.25 -10.10
CA LYS A 173 -9.60 -7.79 -10.38
C LYS A 173 -10.99 -7.34 -10.82
N TRP A 174 -11.78 -8.28 -11.34
CA TRP A 174 -13.16 -8.04 -11.73
C TRP A 174 -14.13 -7.99 -10.55
N MET A 175 -13.61 -7.97 -9.32
CA MET A 175 -14.37 -7.86 -8.09
C MET A 175 -13.78 -6.75 -7.21
N LYS A 176 -14.63 -5.89 -6.67
CA LYS A 176 -14.26 -4.95 -5.61
C LYS A 176 -14.85 -5.44 -4.29
N LEU A 177 -13.98 -5.74 -3.32
CA LEU A 177 -14.35 -6.34 -2.05
C LEU A 177 -14.12 -5.37 -0.88
N GLU A 178 -15.17 -5.06 -0.14
CA GLU A 178 -15.07 -4.45 1.19
C GLU A 178 -15.12 -5.58 2.23
N ALA A 179 -14.00 -5.82 2.91
CA ALA A 179 -13.87 -6.86 3.92
C ALA A 179 -13.61 -6.25 5.30
N VAL A 180 -14.50 -6.52 6.25
CA VAL A 180 -14.27 -6.25 7.67
C VAL A 180 -14.01 -7.57 8.36
N ILE A 181 -12.80 -7.71 8.90
CA ILE A 181 -12.29 -8.95 9.50
C ILE A 181 -12.24 -8.77 11.00
N TYR A 182 -13.16 -9.40 11.69
CA TYR A 182 -13.19 -9.49 13.14
C TYR A 182 -12.41 -10.71 13.59
N ILE A 183 -11.49 -10.51 14.52
CA ILE A 183 -10.62 -11.54 15.06
C ILE A 183 -10.66 -11.53 16.58
N PRO A 184 -10.45 -12.66 17.26
CA PRO A 184 -10.35 -12.69 18.71
C PRO A 184 -9.31 -11.70 19.23
N LYS A 185 -9.59 -11.03 20.34
CA LYS A 185 -8.61 -10.19 21.02
C LYS A 185 -7.56 -11.08 21.69
N SER A 186 -6.40 -11.14 21.09
CA SER A 186 -5.26 -11.92 21.58
C SER A 186 -3.94 -11.31 21.10
N GLU A 187 -2.82 -11.89 21.52
CA GLU A 187 -1.51 -11.55 21.00
C GLU A 187 -1.21 -12.40 19.76
N TYR A 188 -0.92 -11.72 18.66
CA TYR A 188 -0.58 -12.33 17.37
C TYR A 188 0.94 -12.36 17.19
N GLU A 189 1.45 -13.38 16.50
CA GLU A 189 2.86 -13.43 16.12
C GLU A 189 3.09 -12.65 14.81
N ASN A 190 2.29 -12.93 13.78
CA ASN A 190 2.43 -12.26 12.49
C ASN A 190 1.07 -11.86 11.91
N VAL A 191 0.97 -10.59 11.52
CA VAL A 191 -0.16 -10.07 10.74
C VAL A 191 0.36 -9.50 9.44
N LYS A 192 -0.02 -10.11 8.33
CA LYS A 192 0.37 -9.69 6.99
C LYS A 192 -0.86 -9.36 6.16
N ILE A 193 -0.92 -8.13 5.67
CA ILE A 193 -2.01 -7.63 4.84
C ILE A 193 -1.43 -7.08 3.54
N ARG A 194 -1.89 -7.60 2.43
CA ARG A 194 -1.50 -7.14 1.09
C ARG A 194 -2.72 -6.74 0.30
N MET A 195 -2.60 -5.62 -0.41
CA MET A 195 -3.60 -5.18 -1.37
C MET A 195 -2.93 -4.73 -2.67
N PHE A 196 -3.64 -4.81 -3.77
CA PHE A 196 -3.21 -4.14 -4.99
C PHE A 196 -3.84 -2.74 -5.06
N ASN A 197 -5.17 -2.63 -4.95
CA ASN A 197 -5.86 -1.34 -4.95
C ASN A 197 -6.81 -1.22 -3.77
N GLY A 198 -6.57 -0.22 -2.95
CA GLY A 198 -7.46 0.21 -1.90
C GLY A 198 -6.81 0.33 -0.53
N PRO A 199 -7.53 0.88 0.44
CA PRO A 199 -7.02 1.15 1.76
C PRO A 199 -6.95 -0.09 2.65
N ILE A 200 -5.94 -0.08 3.52
CA ILE A 200 -5.77 -1.02 4.64
C ILE A 200 -6.00 -0.24 5.94
N GLU A 201 -6.85 -0.76 6.80
CA GLU A 201 -7.12 -0.21 8.12
C GLU A 201 -6.95 -1.30 9.18
N SER A 202 -6.23 -0.98 10.25
CA SER A 202 -6.08 -1.84 11.43
C SER A 202 -6.16 -1.02 12.69
N GLN A 203 -6.85 -1.54 13.72
CA GLN A 203 -7.01 -0.85 14.99
C GLN A 203 -7.01 -1.82 16.18
N ASN A 204 -6.54 -1.34 17.35
CA ASN A 204 -6.57 -2.05 18.64
C ASN A 204 -5.90 -3.44 18.61
N LEU A 205 -4.81 -3.61 17.89
CA LEU A 205 -4.16 -4.89 17.69
C LEU A 205 -2.90 -5.04 18.55
N SER A 206 -2.70 -6.24 19.13
CA SER A 206 -1.44 -6.64 19.75
C SER A 206 -0.77 -7.70 18.88
N VAL A 207 0.41 -7.40 18.35
CA VAL A 207 1.10 -8.28 17.40
C VAL A 207 2.61 -8.09 17.46
N GLU A 208 3.37 -9.18 17.34
CA GLU A 208 4.83 -9.09 17.32
C GLU A 208 5.32 -8.45 16.00
N ASN A 209 4.84 -8.94 14.85
CA ASN A 209 5.23 -8.44 13.53
C ASN A 209 4.00 -8.07 12.70
N PHE A 210 3.85 -6.80 12.39
CA PHE A 210 2.78 -6.28 11.55
C PHE A 210 3.34 -5.82 10.20
N LYS A 211 2.78 -6.30 9.11
CA LYS A 211 3.18 -5.93 7.75
C LYS A 211 1.99 -5.58 6.88
N ALA A 212 1.91 -4.35 6.41
CA ALA A 212 0.87 -3.87 5.51
C ALA A 212 1.47 -3.32 4.21
N LYS A 213 1.03 -3.85 3.08
CA LYS A 213 1.49 -3.40 1.75
C LYS A 213 0.33 -3.17 0.81
N THR A 214 0.32 -2.04 0.12
CA THR A 214 -0.62 -1.78 -0.97
C THR A 214 0.08 -1.08 -2.14
N ALA A 215 -0.35 -1.33 -3.38
CA ALA A 215 0.18 -0.56 -4.50
C ALA A 215 -0.50 0.82 -4.59
N ASN A 216 -1.83 0.85 -4.46
CA ASN A 216 -2.60 2.09 -4.55
C ASN A 216 -3.62 2.16 -3.42
N GLY A 217 -3.30 2.89 -2.36
CA GLY A 217 -4.20 3.08 -1.24
C GLY A 217 -3.50 3.60 -0.01
N LYS A 218 -4.28 4.13 0.91
CA LYS A 218 -3.76 4.55 2.20
C LYS A 218 -3.63 3.35 3.15
N ILE A 219 -2.65 3.43 4.05
CA ILE A 219 -2.50 2.51 5.17
C ILE A 219 -2.76 3.31 6.45
N THR A 220 -3.71 2.85 7.24
CA THR A 220 -4.05 3.47 8.53
C THR A 220 -3.95 2.43 9.64
N VAL A 221 -3.08 2.69 10.60
CA VAL A 221 -2.88 1.85 11.78
C VAL A 221 -3.07 2.70 13.01
N SER A 222 -3.92 2.26 13.94
CA SER A 222 -4.15 2.96 15.20
C SER A 222 -4.21 1.99 16.37
N ASP A 223 -3.80 2.49 17.54
CA ASP A 223 -3.86 1.75 18.79
C ASP A 223 -3.18 0.37 18.69
N LEU A 224 -2.02 0.32 18.04
CA LEU A 224 -1.23 -0.89 17.82
C LEU A 224 -0.17 -1.03 18.93
N ASN A 225 -0.07 -2.23 19.49
CA ASN A 225 1.06 -2.63 20.32
C ASN A 225 1.88 -3.68 19.58
N SER A 226 3.11 -3.34 19.17
CA SER A 226 3.90 -4.21 18.29
C SER A 226 5.39 -4.09 18.54
N ARG A 227 6.13 -5.16 18.21
CA ARG A 227 7.58 -5.08 18.13
C ARG A 227 8.03 -4.48 16.79
N ASN A 228 7.52 -5.01 15.68
CA ASN A 228 7.92 -4.57 14.35
C ASN A 228 6.71 -4.20 13.49
N VAL A 229 6.75 -3.03 12.87
CA VAL A 229 5.74 -2.56 11.93
C VAL A 229 6.41 -2.19 10.62
N GLU A 230 5.97 -2.80 9.52
CA GLU A 230 6.37 -2.45 8.16
C GLU A 230 5.13 -2.03 7.37
N ALA A 231 5.09 -0.78 6.91
CA ALA A 231 3.99 -0.22 6.12
C ALA A 231 4.52 0.34 4.80
N GLU A 232 4.07 -0.20 3.68
CA GLU A 232 4.54 0.21 2.36
C GLU A 232 3.39 0.48 1.40
N THR A 233 3.47 1.61 0.69
CA THR A 233 2.55 1.90 -0.42
C THR A 233 3.28 2.58 -1.57
N ALA A 234 2.87 2.31 -2.82
CA ALA A 234 3.41 3.09 -3.93
C ALA A 234 2.67 4.43 -4.04
N ASN A 235 1.35 4.42 -3.97
CA ASN A 235 0.53 5.62 -4.07
C ASN A 235 -0.48 5.68 -2.94
N GLY A 236 -0.16 6.45 -1.90
CA GLY A 236 -1.04 6.63 -0.77
C GLY A 236 -0.35 7.19 0.46
N GLN A 237 -1.16 7.64 1.38
CA GLN A 237 -0.71 8.09 2.69
C GLN A 237 -0.54 6.91 3.64
N ILE A 238 0.49 6.96 4.48
CA ILE A 238 0.66 6.08 5.62
C ILE A 238 0.41 6.87 6.90
N THR A 239 -0.45 6.34 7.77
CA THR A 239 -0.77 6.96 9.06
C THR A 239 -0.66 5.90 10.14
N ILE A 240 0.21 6.11 11.12
CA ILE A 240 0.40 5.29 12.32
C ILE A 240 0.18 6.21 13.52
N GLN A 241 -0.84 5.92 14.32
CA GLN A 241 -1.23 6.81 15.42
C GLN A 241 -1.51 6.03 16.71
N LYS A 242 -1.32 6.69 17.87
CA LYS A 242 -1.64 6.15 19.21
C LYS A 242 -1.08 4.76 19.45
N SER A 243 0.10 4.49 18.91
CA SER A 243 0.66 3.15 18.86
C SER A 243 1.93 3.07 19.70
N ARG A 244 2.16 1.90 20.28
CA ARG A 244 3.40 1.58 20.98
C ARG A 244 4.17 0.53 20.19
N ILE A 245 5.30 0.93 19.58
CA ILE A 245 6.02 0.10 18.62
C ILE A 245 7.53 0.20 18.91
N ASP A 246 8.24 -0.94 18.91
CA ASP A 246 9.69 -0.91 19.06
C ASP A 246 10.36 -0.45 17.77
N HIS A 247 9.99 -0.99 16.62
CA HIS A 247 10.56 -0.62 15.33
C HIS A 247 9.48 -0.34 14.29
N VAL A 248 9.47 0.88 13.75
CA VAL A 248 8.59 1.33 12.66
C VAL A 248 9.39 1.52 11.40
N GLU A 249 8.98 0.88 10.31
CA GLU A 249 9.44 1.15 8.95
C GLU A 249 8.23 1.53 8.09
N ALA A 250 8.20 2.76 7.57
CA ALA A 250 7.11 3.23 6.73
C ALA A 250 7.65 3.88 5.45
N GLU A 251 7.19 3.38 4.29
CA GLU A 251 7.70 3.78 3.00
C GLU A 251 6.59 4.07 1.99
N THR A 252 6.70 5.20 1.28
CA THR A 252 5.79 5.52 0.16
C THR A 252 6.54 6.18 -1.00
N LEU A 253 6.11 5.89 -2.23
CA LEU A 253 6.61 6.65 -3.38
C LEU A 253 5.87 7.98 -3.54
N ASN A 254 4.54 7.96 -3.46
CA ASN A 254 3.72 9.16 -3.62
C ASN A 254 2.69 9.22 -2.50
N GLY A 255 2.98 10.05 -1.49
CA GLY A 255 2.11 10.26 -0.36
C GLY A 255 2.83 10.78 0.87
N SER A 256 2.09 11.26 1.85
CA SER A 256 2.64 11.68 3.13
C SER A 256 2.72 10.50 4.11
N ILE A 257 3.66 10.59 5.03
CA ILE A 257 3.78 9.68 6.17
C ILE A 257 3.55 10.47 7.45
N LEU A 258 2.65 9.98 8.30
CA LEU A 258 2.42 10.47 9.65
C LEU A 258 2.61 9.32 10.63
N ALA A 259 3.63 9.40 11.49
CA ALA A 259 3.86 8.49 12.59
C ALA A 259 3.78 9.25 13.91
N GLU A 260 2.83 8.89 14.77
CA GLU A 260 2.57 9.52 16.06
C GLU A 260 2.36 8.45 17.13
N GLY A 261 3.21 8.43 18.17
CA GLY A 261 3.12 7.42 19.22
C GLY A 261 4.40 7.21 20.04
N ASP A 262 4.41 6.11 20.77
CA ASP A 262 5.52 5.65 21.62
C ASP A 262 6.41 4.69 20.82
N PHE A 263 7.48 5.20 20.23
CA PHE A 263 8.38 4.45 19.38
C PHE A 263 9.78 4.34 19.99
N LYS A 264 10.48 3.25 19.68
CA LYS A 264 11.90 3.07 20.06
C LYS A 264 12.83 3.38 18.87
N LYS A 265 12.54 2.84 17.69
CA LYS A 265 13.26 3.08 16.45
C LYS A 265 12.28 3.38 15.32
N VAL A 266 12.56 4.44 14.54
CA VAL A 266 11.68 4.91 13.47
C VAL A 266 12.47 5.12 12.18
N GLU A 267 11.99 4.51 11.09
CA GLU A 267 12.50 4.68 9.73
C GLU A 267 11.35 5.08 8.80
N LEU A 268 11.36 6.33 8.32
CA LEU A 268 10.31 6.86 7.46
C LEU A 268 10.89 7.36 6.16
N GLN A 269 10.33 6.92 5.05
CA GLN A 269 10.80 7.34 3.73
C GLN A 269 9.65 7.66 2.78
N SER A 270 9.59 8.90 2.30
CA SER A 270 8.72 9.31 1.20
C SER A 270 9.55 9.79 0.02
N PHE A 271 9.18 9.38 -1.20
CA PHE A 271 9.81 9.96 -2.38
C PHE A 271 9.14 11.31 -2.72
N ASN A 272 7.81 11.34 -2.87
CA ASN A 272 7.03 12.56 -3.08
C ASN A 272 5.98 12.71 -1.98
N GLY A 273 6.28 13.55 -0.99
CA GLY A 273 5.35 13.85 0.09
C GLY A 273 6.04 14.22 1.40
N ASN A 274 5.26 14.75 2.32
CA ASN A 274 5.76 15.18 3.61
C ASN A 274 5.90 14.00 4.57
N VAL A 275 6.91 14.05 5.41
CA VAL A 275 7.15 13.07 6.47
C VAL A 275 7.02 13.77 7.82
N THR A 276 6.09 13.32 8.64
CA THR A 276 5.89 13.84 9.98
C THR A 276 6.07 12.72 10.98
N CYS A 277 6.98 12.88 11.93
CA CYS A 277 7.19 11.98 13.06
C CYS A 277 6.97 12.72 14.36
N ARG A 278 6.09 12.21 15.22
CA ARG A 278 5.86 12.70 16.57
C ARG A 278 6.10 11.57 17.57
N ALA A 279 7.29 11.59 18.19
CA ALA A 279 7.61 10.69 19.28
C ALA A 279 7.05 11.26 20.59
N GLU A 280 6.17 10.50 21.27
CA GLU A 280 5.47 10.97 22.46
C GLU A 280 6.24 10.72 23.76
N ASN A 281 7.20 9.79 23.76
CA ASN A 281 7.90 9.34 24.95
C ASN A 281 9.43 9.32 24.79
N GLU A 282 10.14 9.25 25.93
CA GLU A 282 11.60 9.17 25.99
C GLU A 282 12.20 7.85 25.46
N ARG A 283 11.37 6.88 25.11
CA ARG A 283 11.81 5.59 24.56
C ARG A 283 12.46 5.68 23.18
N CYS A 284 12.29 6.81 22.49
CA CYS A 284 12.80 6.98 21.14
C CYS A 284 14.32 7.12 21.17
N GLU A 285 15.00 6.08 20.70
CA GLU A 285 16.47 6.01 20.61
C GLU A 285 17.00 6.49 19.27
N TRP A 286 16.19 6.35 18.20
CA TRP A 286 16.64 6.66 16.86
C TRP A 286 15.50 6.97 15.89
N ILE A 287 15.66 8.04 15.11
CA ILE A 287 14.74 8.43 14.04
C ILE A 287 15.54 8.66 12.77
N GLU A 288 15.16 8.00 11.71
CA GLU A 288 15.61 8.30 10.36
C GLU A 288 14.40 8.69 9.51
N ALA A 289 14.43 9.90 8.95
CA ALA A 289 13.38 10.38 8.07
C ALA A 289 14.00 10.89 6.76
N LYS A 290 13.44 10.43 5.64
CA LYS A 290 13.91 10.78 4.29
C LYS A 290 12.74 11.26 3.44
N ALA A 291 12.91 12.40 2.77
CA ALA A 291 12.01 12.88 1.73
C ALA A 291 12.83 13.35 0.53
N ALA A 292 12.50 12.88 -0.68
CA ALA A 292 13.15 13.41 -1.87
C ALA A 292 12.52 14.74 -2.28
N THR A 293 11.18 14.83 -2.23
CA THR A 293 10.44 16.08 -2.35
C THR A 293 9.41 16.16 -1.22
N GLY A 294 9.33 17.33 -0.57
CA GLY A 294 8.44 17.55 0.57
C GLY A 294 9.19 17.99 1.83
N SER A 295 8.45 18.24 2.91
CA SER A 295 9.00 18.60 4.21
C SER A 295 9.20 17.39 5.11
N ILE A 296 10.13 17.51 6.05
CA ILE A 296 10.30 16.59 7.16
C ILE A 296 10.10 17.37 8.45
N ASP A 297 9.10 16.95 9.23
CA ASP A 297 8.77 17.54 10.52
C ASP A 297 8.97 16.49 11.62
N LEU A 298 9.93 16.71 12.51
CA LEU A 298 10.23 15.83 13.62
C LEU A 298 9.87 16.52 14.95
N PHE A 299 9.01 15.90 15.72
CA PHE A 299 8.63 16.34 17.07
C PHE A 299 9.12 15.31 18.08
N VAL A 300 9.96 15.76 18.99
CA VAL A 300 10.49 14.95 20.09
C VAL A 300 10.14 15.63 21.41
N PRO A 301 10.04 14.89 22.53
CA PRO A 301 9.77 15.50 23.84
C PRO A 301 10.84 16.52 24.22
N ASP A 302 10.45 17.61 24.91
CA ASP A 302 11.34 18.74 25.28
C ASP A 302 12.51 18.32 26.19
N PHE A 303 12.38 17.19 26.91
CA PHE A 303 13.40 16.65 27.80
C PHE A 303 14.34 15.63 27.11
N ALA A 304 14.09 15.30 25.85
CA ALA A 304 14.92 14.35 25.13
C ALA A 304 16.30 14.98 24.78
N ALA A 305 17.39 14.29 25.18
CA ALA A 305 18.71 14.66 24.71
C ALA A 305 18.88 14.20 23.24
N VAL A 306 18.73 15.13 22.31
CA VAL A 306 18.78 14.84 20.88
C VAL A 306 20.16 15.22 20.31
N SER A 307 20.80 14.29 19.61
CA SER A 307 21.91 14.58 18.71
C SER A 307 21.58 14.06 17.32
N GLY A 308 21.83 14.85 16.28
CA GLY A 308 21.44 14.44 14.93
C GLY A 308 22.12 15.26 13.85
N GLU A 309 21.93 14.80 12.61
CA GLU A 309 22.40 15.47 11.41
C GLU A 309 21.20 15.73 10.49
N LEU A 310 21.02 16.99 10.06
CA LEU A 310 20.04 17.39 9.08
C LEU A 310 20.75 17.71 7.76
N ARG A 311 20.36 17.05 6.70
CA ARG A 311 20.88 17.30 5.34
C ARG A 311 19.70 17.58 4.41
N THR A 312 19.83 18.64 3.61
CA THR A 312 18.87 18.96 2.54
C THR A 312 19.65 19.30 1.27
N ASN A 313 19.18 18.78 0.14
CA ASN A 313 19.81 19.05 -1.15
C ASN A 313 19.26 20.31 -1.82
N LEU A 314 18.00 20.68 -1.56
CA LEU A 314 17.29 21.80 -2.20
C LEU A 314 16.37 22.57 -1.24
N GLY A 315 16.55 22.48 0.07
CA GLY A 315 15.66 23.08 1.06
C GLY A 315 16.39 23.94 2.10
N PHE A 316 15.61 24.55 2.97
CA PHE A 316 16.12 25.27 4.14
C PHE A 316 15.84 24.43 5.39
N SER A 317 16.84 24.28 6.27
CA SER A 317 16.66 23.73 7.61
C SER A 317 16.36 24.88 8.57
N SER A 318 15.31 24.80 9.33
CA SER A 318 14.97 25.76 10.40
C SER A 318 15.07 25.10 11.77
#